data_9f72a044bc3e4c0346bbdda76f73f553
#
_entry.id   9f72a044bc3e4c0346bbdda76f73f553
#
_cell.length_a   1.000
_cell.length_b   1.000
_cell.length_c   1.000
_cell.angle_alpha   90.00
_cell.angle_beta   90.00
_cell.angle_gamma   90.00
#
_symmetry.space_group_name_H-M   'P 1'
#
loop_
_entity.id
_entity.type
_entity.pdbx_description
1 polymer ?
#
loop_
_entity_poly.entity_id
_entity_poly.type
_entity_poly.pdbx_seq_one_letter_code
_entity_poly.pdbx_strand_id
1 'polypeptide(L)'
;MKDVGLHMATREEEFTVRVHALHLHEACLIPHQFDIVFLACKSYDSMWMTQLIEPYLKSDGILVSSQNSINDEWVAPIVGQTREIGCVVTMSSEVFEPGHLKRNTAMEHTTFTIGEAHGRITPRLLELQAILNDAGKTEVTGNLWGKRWSKLTFNSITAAVCAISGAGPAIVMDDPRRVRCC
;
A
#
# COMPACT_ATOMS: atom_id res chain seq x y z
N MET A 1 -12.17 0.35 16.29
CA MET A 1 -11.62 1.56 15.63
C MET A 1 -12.52 2.78 15.74
N LYS A 2 -13.82 2.71 15.45
CA LYS A 2 -14.72 3.88 15.52
C LYS A 2 -14.67 4.56 16.89
N ASP A 3 -14.80 3.81 17.96
CA ASP A 3 -14.93 4.34 19.32
C ASP A 3 -13.58 4.53 20.02
N VAL A 4 -12.63 3.63 19.78
CA VAL A 4 -11.34 3.58 20.50
C VAL A 4 -10.15 4.07 19.68
N GLY A 5 -10.32 4.32 18.38
CA GLY A 5 -9.25 4.71 17.48
C GLY A 5 -8.46 3.51 16.94
N LEU A 6 -7.35 3.81 16.26
CA LEU A 6 -6.37 2.86 15.75
C LEU A 6 -5.13 2.91 16.64
N HIS A 7 -4.84 1.81 17.31
CA HIS A 7 -3.62 1.66 18.09
C HIS A 7 -2.46 1.24 17.18
N MET A 8 -1.37 1.96 17.27
CA MET A 8 -0.16 1.73 16.47
C MET A 8 1.03 1.53 17.39
N ALA A 9 1.74 0.41 17.19
CA ALA A 9 3.02 0.13 17.82
C ALA A 9 4.12 0.17 16.74
N THR A 10 5.15 0.94 16.98
CA THR A 10 6.41 0.97 16.20
C THR A 10 7.53 0.34 17.02
N ARG A 11 8.76 0.39 16.55
CA ARG A 11 9.94 -0.02 17.34
C ARG A 11 10.26 0.98 18.45
N GLU A 12 9.82 2.22 18.32
CA GLU A 12 10.26 3.36 19.13
C GLU A 12 9.14 3.84 20.07
N GLU A 13 7.89 3.72 19.63
CA GLU A 13 6.75 4.27 20.36
C GLU A 13 5.46 3.51 20.12
N GLU A 14 4.51 3.70 21.02
CA GLU A 14 3.13 3.25 20.87
C GLU A 14 2.18 4.44 21.05
N PHE A 15 1.20 4.54 20.19
CA PHE A 15 0.22 5.63 20.25
C PHE A 15 -1.12 5.20 19.66
N THR A 16 -2.17 5.97 19.98
CA THR A 16 -3.50 5.75 19.44
C THR A 16 -3.96 6.97 18.66
N VAL A 17 -4.40 6.75 17.42
CA VAL A 17 -4.91 7.80 16.54
C VAL A 17 -6.41 7.63 16.37
N ARG A 18 -7.17 8.71 16.50
CA ARG A 18 -8.58 8.71 16.11
C ARG A 18 -8.68 8.75 14.59
N VAL A 19 -9.39 7.78 14.03
CA VAL A 19 -9.65 7.68 12.59
C VAL A 19 -11.15 7.73 12.34
N HIS A 20 -11.57 8.39 11.28
CA HIS A 20 -12.95 8.37 10.82
C HIS A 20 -13.21 7.05 10.08
N ALA A 21 -13.42 5.99 10.83
CA ALA A 21 -13.69 4.66 10.28
C ALA A 21 -15.17 4.51 9.93
N LEU A 22 -15.44 4.09 8.71
CA LEU A 22 -16.79 3.89 8.19
C LEU A 22 -17.00 2.41 7.81
N HIS A 23 -18.20 1.91 8.03
CA HIS A 23 -18.62 0.67 7.38
C HIS A 23 -18.98 0.94 5.92
N LEU A 24 -19.02 -0.10 5.11
CA LEU A 24 -19.28 0.02 3.67
C LEU A 24 -20.59 0.77 3.35
N HIS A 25 -21.65 0.48 4.07
CA HIS A 25 -22.95 1.16 3.89
C HIS A 25 -22.91 2.65 4.28
N GLU A 26 -22.04 3.04 5.21
CA GLU A 26 -21.85 4.44 5.59
C GLU A 26 -20.99 5.19 4.56
N ALA A 27 -20.06 4.48 3.92
CA ALA A 27 -19.24 5.05 2.85
C ALA A 27 -20.09 5.56 1.68
N CYS A 28 -21.21 4.88 1.39
CA CYS A 28 -22.16 5.32 0.35
C CYS A 28 -22.89 6.64 0.68
N LEU A 29 -22.78 7.13 1.91
CA LEU A 29 -23.44 8.37 2.37
C LEU A 29 -22.44 9.54 2.51
N ILE A 30 -21.21 9.40 2.06
CA ILE A 30 -20.19 10.46 2.15
C ILE A 30 -20.61 11.63 1.26
N PRO A 31 -20.75 12.86 1.82
CA PRO A 31 -21.27 14.01 1.06
C PRO A 31 -20.18 14.79 0.31
N HIS A 32 -18.92 14.38 0.39
CA HIS A 32 -17.78 15.11 -0.16
C HIS A 32 -16.91 14.21 -1.03
N GLN A 33 -16.11 14.83 -1.86
CA GLN A 33 -15.14 14.15 -2.71
C GLN A 33 -13.73 14.25 -2.13
N PHE A 34 -12.90 13.26 -2.43
CA PHE A 34 -11.52 13.15 -1.96
C PHE A 34 -10.52 13.65 -3.01
N ASP A 35 -9.48 14.34 -2.54
CA ASP A 35 -8.33 14.71 -3.36
C ASP A 35 -7.41 13.50 -3.59
N ILE A 36 -7.22 12.66 -2.56
CA ILE A 36 -6.36 11.49 -2.59
C ILE A 36 -7.10 10.31 -1.96
N VAL A 37 -7.13 9.18 -2.67
CA VAL A 37 -7.64 7.91 -2.17
C VAL A 37 -6.54 6.86 -2.22
N PHE A 38 -6.27 6.19 -1.12
CA PHE A 38 -5.39 5.03 -1.07
C PHE A 38 -6.19 3.74 -1.17
N LEU A 39 -5.97 2.98 -2.23
CA LEU A 39 -6.53 1.65 -2.39
C LEU A 39 -5.58 0.65 -1.73
N ALA A 40 -5.94 0.20 -0.52
CA ALA A 40 -5.13 -0.67 0.32
C ALA A 40 -5.82 -2.01 0.66
N CYS A 41 -6.84 -2.37 -0.09
CA CYS A 41 -7.53 -3.65 0.04
C CYS A 41 -6.69 -4.82 -0.52
N LYS A 42 -7.19 -6.04 -0.37
CA LYS A 42 -6.58 -7.20 -1.05
C LYS A 42 -6.76 -7.07 -2.57
N SER A 43 -5.79 -7.57 -3.35
CA SER A 43 -5.78 -7.42 -4.83
C SER A 43 -7.05 -7.90 -5.51
N TYR A 44 -7.68 -8.98 -5.02
CA TYR A 44 -8.93 -9.51 -5.57
C TYR A 44 -10.14 -8.58 -5.37
N ASP A 45 -10.05 -7.61 -4.48
CA ASP A 45 -11.10 -6.60 -4.24
C ASP A 45 -10.87 -5.30 -5.03
N SER A 46 -9.76 -5.17 -5.75
CA SER A 46 -9.33 -3.91 -6.36
C SER A 46 -10.38 -3.31 -7.29
N MET A 47 -10.97 -4.12 -8.17
CA MET A 47 -11.91 -3.61 -9.19
C MET A 47 -13.17 -3.03 -8.56
N TRP A 48 -13.86 -3.81 -7.72
CA TRP A 48 -15.13 -3.37 -7.14
C TRP A 48 -14.94 -2.23 -6.13
N MET A 49 -13.83 -2.24 -5.36
CA MET A 49 -13.51 -1.13 -4.45
C MET A 49 -13.17 0.15 -5.21
N THR A 50 -12.50 0.04 -6.35
CA THR A 50 -12.24 1.19 -7.22
C THR A 50 -13.53 1.75 -7.80
N GLN A 51 -14.43 0.89 -8.28
CA GLN A 51 -15.75 1.31 -8.78
C GLN A 51 -16.60 1.96 -7.68
N LEU A 52 -16.52 1.44 -6.45
CA LEU A 52 -17.23 2.02 -5.31
C LEU A 52 -16.74 3.42 -4.97
N ILE A 53 -15.43 3.65 -4.99
CA ILE A 53 -14.84 4.92 -4.53
C ILE A 53 -14.72 5.97 -5.65
N GLU A 54 -14.75 5.57 -6.90
CA GLU A 54 -14.56 6.48 -8.04
C GLU A 54 -15.51 7.68 -8.02
N PRO A 55 -16.82 7.55 -7.72
CA PRO A 55 -17.72 8.71 -7.65
C PRO A 55 -17.39 9.73 -6.55
N TYR A 56 -16.60 9.31 -5.56
CA TYR A 56 -16.18 10.16 -4.45
C TYR A 56 -14.77 10.76 -4.66
N LEU A 57 -14.12 10.43 -5.76
CA LEU A 57 -12.85 11.03 -6.15
C LEU A 57 -13.12 12.32 -6.93
N LYS A 58 -12.45 13.43 -6.57
CA LYS A 58 -12.55 14.68 -7.33
C LYS A 58 -12.11 14.47 -8.78
N SER A 59 -12.56 15.34 -9.67
CA SER A 59 -12.21 15.28 -11.11
C SER A 59 -10.70 15.34 -11.37
N ASP A 60 -9.95 16.04 -10.52
CA ASP A 60 -8.49 16.16 -10.50
C ASP A 60 -7.84 15.33 -9.38
N GLY A 61 -8.64 14.62 -8.59
CA GLY A 61 -8.20 13.75 -7.51
C GLY A 61 -7.44 12.53 -8.01
N ILE A 62 -6.57 11.99 -7.18
CA ILE A 62 -5.72 10.83 -7.49
C ILE A 62 -6.10 9.61 -6.66
N LEU A 63 -6.05 8.45 -7.29
CA LEU A 63 -6.14 7.16 -6.64
C LEU A 63 -4.75 6.51 -6.61
N VAL A 64 -4.29 6.15 -5.42
CA VAL A 64 -2.99 5.53 -5.19
C VAL A 64 -3.19 4.03 -4.98
N SER A 65 -2.75 3.21 -5.93
CA SER A 65 -2.80 1.76 -5.84
C SER A 65 -1.64 1.25 -4.99
N SER A 66 -1.90 0.94 -3.71
CA SER A 66 -0.88 0.55 -2.71
C SER A 66 -0.87 -0.95 -2.38
N GLN A 67 -1.67 -1.75 -3.06
CA GLN A 67 -1.71 -3.19 -2.85
C GLN A 67 -0.46 -3.90 -3.37
N ASN A 68 -0.23 -5.10 -2.85
CA ASN A 68 0.71 -6.03 -3.45
C ASN A 68 0.24 -6.45 -4.85
N SER A 69 1.15 -6.97 -5.67
CA SER A 69 0.90 -7.38 -7.04
C SER A 69 0.85 -6.19 -8.03
N ILE A 70 0.35 -6.44 -9.21
CA ILE A 70 0.26 -5.48 -10.32
C ILE A 70 -1.23 -5.23 -10.57
N ASN A 71 -1.77 -4.22 -9.89
CA ASN A 71 -3.20 -3.89 -9.95
C ASN A 71 -3.49 -2.67 -10.83
N ASP A 72 -2.45 -1.94 -11.21
CA ASP A 72 -2.55 -0.69 -11.96
C ASP A 72 -3.35 -0.87 -13.27
N GLU A 73 -3.16 -2.03 -13.96
CA GLU A 73 -3.90 -2.35 -15.20
C GLU A 73 -5.41 -2.55 -14.99
N TRP A 74 -5.85 -2.85 -13.76
CA TRP A 74 -7.26 -3.03 -13.42
C TRP A 74 -7.89 -1.76 -12.86
N VAL A 75 -7.09 -0.95 -12.18
CA VAL A 75 -7.52 0.28 -11.51
C VAL A 75 -7.59 1.46 -12.48
N ALA A 76 -6.53 1.66 -13.28
CA ALA A 76 -6.43 2.78 -14.19
C ALA A 76 -7.56 2.88 -15.24
N PRO A 77 -8.10 1.79 -15.82
CA PRO A 77 -9.26 1.89 -16.71
C PRO A 77 -10.54 2.43 -16.05
N ILE A 78 -10.68 2.29 -14.73
CA ILE A 78 -11.86 2.73 -13.98
C ILE A 78 -11.76 4.22 -13.66
N VAL A 79 -10.67 4.64 -13.02
CA VAL A 79 -10.49 6.04 -12.59
C VAL A 79 -9.91 6.95 -13.68
N GLY A 80 -9.36 6.40 -14.74
CA GLY A 80 -8.59 7.09 -15.75
C GLY A 80 -7.09 7.05 -15.47
N GLN A 81 -6.30 6.78 -16.50
CA GLN A 81 -4.83 6.64 -16.39
C GLN A 81 -4.14 7.89 -15.85
N THR A 82 -4.73 9.04 -16.04
CA THR A 82 -4.21 10.31 -15.53
C THR A 82 -4.50 10.54 -14.05
N ARG A 83 -5.34 9.74 -13.43
CA ARG A 83 -5.73 9.85 -12.02
C ARG A 83 -5.17 8.70 -11.15
N GLU A 84 -4.46 7.74 -11.75
CA GLU A 84 -3.84 6.63 -11.02
C GLU A 84 -2.36 6.91 -10.78
N ILE A 85 -1.89 6.61 -9.55
CA ILE A 85 -0.48 6.56 -9.17
C ILE A 85 -0.20 5.21 -8.51
N GLY A 86 0.80 4.50 -9.02
CA GLY A 86 1.23 3.25 -8.41
C GLY A 86 2.11 3.47 -7.18
N CYS A 87 1.87 2.68 -6.13
CA CYS A 87 2.67 2.70 -4.91
C CYS A 87 3.13 1.28 -4.54
N VAL A 88 4.42 1.06 -4.56
CA VAL A 88 5.04 -0.18 -4.08
C VAL A 88 5.36 -0.02 -2.60
N VAL A 89 4.66 -0.78 -1.75
CA VAL A 89 4.83 -0.74 -0.30
C VAL A 89 5.80 -1.83 0.16
N THR A 90 6.92 -1.44 0.75
CA THR A 90 7.94 -2.36 1.28
C THR A 90 7.94 -2.44 2.81
N MET A 91 6.98 -1.79 3.44
CA MET A 91 6.76 -1.84 4.87
C MET A 91 6.28 -3.23 5.31
N SER A 92 6.89 -3.76 6.37
CA SER A 92 6.39 -4.91 7.10
C SER A 92 5.56 -4.44 8.28
N SER A 93 4.32 -4.90 8.34
CA SER A 93 3.41 -4.62 9.45
C SER A 93 2.49 -5.82 9.71
N GLU A 94 2.00 -5.92 10.92
CA GLU A 94 1.15 -7.01 11.39
C GLU A 94 -0.10 -6.45 12.05
N VAL A 95 -1.22 -7.15 11.86
CA VAL A 95 -2.50 -6.88 12.52
C VAL A 95 -3.02 -8.21 13.06
N PHE A 96 -2.81 -8.47 14.34
CA PHE A 96 -3.32 -9.67 15.00
C PHE A 96 -4.71 -9.47 15.56
N GLU A 97 -5.03 -8.23 15.98
CA GLU A 97 -6.33 -7.85 16.49
C GLU A 97 -6.87 -6.64 15.72
N PRO A 98 -8.18 -6.58 15.43
CA PRO A 98 -8.77 -5.44 14.77
C PRO A 98 -8.51 -4.13 15.54
N GLY A 99 -7.93 -3.15 14.84
CA GLY A 99 -7.60 -1.85 15.44
C GLY A 99 -6.23 -1.78 16.12
N HIS A 100 -5.46 -2.88 16.16
CA HIS A 100 -4.09 -2.92 16.67
C HIS A 100 -3.11 -3.26 15.55
N LEU A 101 -2.28 -2.31 15.19
CA LEU A 101 -1.29 -2.44 14.12
C LEU A 101 0.12 -2.34 14.71
N LYS A 102 0.97 -3.29 14.33
CA LYS A 102 2.39 -3.26 14.67
C LYS A 102 3.23 -3.08 13.42
N ARG A 103 4.04 -2.02 13.39
CA ARG A 103 5.00 -1.76 12.33
C ARG A 103 6.36 -2.35 12.69
N ASN A 104 6.89 -3.23 11.84
CA ASN A 104 8.18 -3.89 12.05
C ASN A 104 9.32 -3.18 11.31
N THR A 105 9.01 -2.44 10.24
CA THR A 105 10.00 -1.69 9.44
C THR A 105 10.37 -0.40 10.14
N ALA A 106 11.65 -0.16 10.33
CA ALA A 106 12.17 1.09 10.88
C ALA A 106 11.92 2.28 9.93
N MET A 107 11.83 3.50 10.48
CA MET A 107 11.44 4.69 9.73
C MET A 107 12.46 5.09 8.66
N GLU A 108 13.74 4.82 8.88
CA GLU A 108 14.84 5.14 7.96
C GLU A 108 14.85 4.28 6.67
N HIS A 109 14.17 3.13 6.69
CA HIS A 109 14.08 2.28 5.50
C HIS A 109 13.01 2.80 4.54
N THR A 110 13.28 2.66 3.25
CA THR A 110 12.29 3.00 2.21
C THR A 110 11.03 2.19 2.44
N THR A 111 9.95 2.91 2.67
CA THR A 111 8.63 2.35 2.99
C THR A 111 7.74 2.32 1.76
N PHE A 112 7.82 3.38 0.97
CA PHE A 112 7.01 3.54 -0.24
C PHE A 112 7.91 3.86 -1.43
N THR A 113 7.58 3.30 -2.59
CA THR A 113 8.12 3.74 -3.88
C THR A 113 6.95 4.05 -4.78
N ILE A 114 6.81 5.32 -5.17
CA ILE A 114 5.68 5.80 -5.97
C ILE A 114 6.12 6.17 -7.38
N GLY A 115 5.23 5.96 -8.33
CA GLY A 115 5.50 6.27 -9.73
C GLY A 115 4.23 6.31 -10.57
N GLU A 116 4.32 6.97 -11.70
CA GLU A 116 3.27 6.98 -12.71
C GLU A 116 3.54 5.93 -13.80
N ALA A 117 2.48 5.33 -14.34
CA ALA A 117 2.59 4.29 -15.36
C ALA A 117 3.38 4.73 -16.59
N HIS A 118 3.32 6.02 -16.96
CA HIS A 118 4.06 6.59 -18.08
C HIS A 118 5.53 6.93 -17.76
N GLY A 119 6.00 6.76 -16.52
CA GLY A 119 7.38 6.94 -16.09
C GLY A 119 7.86 8.39 -15.92
N ARG A 120 7.00 9.40 -16.06
CA ARG A 120 7.38 10.79 -15.83
C ARG A 120 7.26 11.14 -14.34
N ILE A 121 8.17 11.98 -13.87
CA ILE A 121 8.08 12.59 -12.54
C ILE A 121 7.30 13.90 -12.67
N THR A 122 6.11 13.92 -12.09
CA THR A 122 5.18 15.06 -12.18
C THR A 122 5.11 15.82 -10.84
N PRO A 123 4.63 17.09 -10.83
CA PRO A 123 4.46 17.83 -9.59
C PRO A 123 3.58 17.10 -8.55
N ARG A 124 2.45 16.51 -8.96
CA ARG A 124 1.55 15.78 -8.06
C ARG A 124 2.23 14.55 -7.42
N LEU A 125 3.17 13.91 -8.15
CA LEU A 125 3.95 12.80 -7.59
C LEU A 125 4.91 13.27 -6.50
N LEU A 126 5.48 14.47 -6.64
CA LEU A 126 6.33 15.09 -5.61
C LEU A 126 5.50 15.58 -4.40
N GLU A 127 4.30 16.09 -4.63
CA GLU A 127 3.36 16.44 -3.56
C GLU A 127 2.94 15.19 -2.76
N LEU A 128 2.61 14.09 -3.46
CA LEU A 128 2.30 12.82 -2.80
C LEU A 128 3.50 12.27 -2.01
N GLN A 129 4.73 12.41 -2.56
CA GLN A 129 5.95 12.05 -1.85
C GLN A 129 6.10 12.82 -0.53
N ALA A 130 5.85 14.13 -0.55
CA ALA A 130 5.93 14.96 0.64
C ALA A 130 4.95 14.46 1.73
N ILE A 131 3.70 14.17 1.35
CA ILE A 131 2.68 13.63 2.26
C ILE A 131 3.09 12.26 2.83
N LEU A 132 3.56 11.36 1.97
CA LEU A 132 3.93 10.00 2.39
C LEU A 132 5.20 9.94 3.25
N ASN A 133 6.10 10.93 3.14
CA ASN A 133 7.29 11.01 3.97
C ASN A 133 6.98 11.17 5.46
N ASP A 134 5.81 11.69 5.82
CA ASP A 134 5.35 11.73 7.23
C ASP A 134 5.04 10.33 7.77
N ALA A 135 4.65 9.40 6.89
CA ALA A 135 4.36 8.01 7.25
C ALA A 135 5.58 7.07 7.07
N GLY A 136 6.57 7.48 6.30
CA GLY A 136 7.81 6.73 6.09
C GLY A 136 8.55 7.14 4.83
N LYS A 137 9.84 6.88 4.80
CA LYS A 137 10.71 7.25 3.68
C LYS A 137 10.11 6.83 2.33
N THR A 138 9.91 7.78 1.44
CA THR A 138 9.25 7.60 0.15
C THR A 138 10.19 7.95 -1.00
N GLU A 139 10.34 7.02 -1.94
CA GLU A 139 11.12 7.21 -3.17
C GLU A 139 10.18 7.44 -4.36
N VAL A 140 10.58 8.33 -5.26
CA VAL A 140 9.92 8.54 -6.55
C VAL A 140 10.68 7.78 -7.62
N THR A 141 9.97 7.09 -8.50
CA THR A 141 10.58 6.30 -9.58
C THR A 141 9.98 6.62 -10.95
N GLY A 142 10.86 6.70 -11.96
CA GLY A 142 10.45 6.70 -13.37
C GLY A 142 10.24 5.27 -13.93
N ASN A 143 10.47 4.23 -13.13
CA ASN A 143 10.30 2.84 -13.55
C ASN A 143 9.40 2.09 -12.56
N LEU A 144 8.13 2.47 -12.50
CA LEU A 144 7.14 1.83 -11.64
C LEU A 144 7.03 0.32 -11.93
N TRP A 145 6.95 -0.06 -13.20
CA TRP A 145 6.82 -1.45 -13.62
C TRP A 145 7.98 -2.32 -13.14
N GLY A 146 9.21 -1.85 -13.26
CA GLY A 146 10.38 -2.56 -12.74
C GLY A 146 10.30 -2.77 -11.24
N LYS A 147 9.85 -1.77 -10.48
CA LYS A 147 9.66 -1.88 -9.01
C LYS A 147 8.53 -2.85 -8.66
N ARG A 148 7.40 -2.81 -9.37
CA ARG A 148 6.27 -3.75 -9.19
C ARG A 148 6.71 -5.21 -9.44
N TRP A 149 7.34 -5.46 -10.59
CA TRP A 149 7.81 -6.80 -10.95
C TRP A 149 8.87 -7.33 -10.00
N SER A 150 9.84 -6.50 -9.61
CA SER A 150 10.87 -6.89 -8.63
C SER A 150 10.24 -7.32 -7.31
N LYS A 151 9.26 -6.55 -6.81
CA LYS A 151 8.57 -6.90 -5.57
C LYS A 151 7.72 -8.16 -5.74
N LEU A 152 7.00 -8.31 -6.85
CA LEU A 152 6.19 -9.51 -7.11
C LEU A 152 7.06 -10.76 -7.14
N THR A 153 8.21 -10.71 -7.81
CA THR A 153 9.19 -11.81 -7.84
C THR A 153 9.65 -12.16 -6.43
N PHE A 154 10.08 -11.16 -5.65
CA PHE A 154 10.50 -11.36 -4.27
C PHE A 154 9.40 -12.01 -3.40
N ASN A 155 8.17 -11.49 -3.49
CA ASN A 155 7.05 -12.03 -2.74
C ASN A 155 6.70 -13.47 -3.16
N SER A 156 6.76 -13.80 -4.45
CA SER A 156 6.47 -15.14 -4.95
C SER A 156 7.46 -16.16 -4.43
N ILE A 157 8.73 -15.80 -4.37
CA ILE A 157 9.78 -16.67 -3.86
C ILE A 157 9.64 -16.84 -2.34
N THR A 158 9.58 -15.75 -1.59
CA THR A 158 9.60 -15.81 -0.11
C THR A 158 8.30 -16.40 0.45
N ALA A 159 7.14 -16.01 -0.08
CA ALA A 159 5.85 -16.46 0.44
C ALA A 159 5.66 -17.97 0.26
N ALA A 160 6.03 -18.53 -0.88
CA ALA A 160 5.92 -19.96 -1.15
C ALA A 160 6.79 -20.79 -0.19
N VAL A 161 8.06 -20.39 -0.02
CA VAL A 161 8.98 -21.09 0.88
C VAL A 161 8.56 -20.95 2.35
N CYS A 162 8.10 -19.78 2.76
CA CYS A 162 7.56 -19.56 4.11
C CYS A 162 6.34 -20.45 4.38
N ALA A 163 5.41 -20.54 3.42
CA ALA A 163 4.20 -21.36 3.56
C ALA A 163 4.53 -22.86 3.68
N ILE A 164 5.48 -23.36 2.89
CA ILE A 164 5.89 -24.77 2.93
C ILE A 164 6.66 -25.09 4.19
N SER A 165 7.55 -24.19 4.63
CA SER A 165 8.45 -24.42 5.78
C SER A 165 7.83 -24.10 7.12
N GLY A 166 6.72 -23.35 7.18
CA GLY A 166 6.15 -22.79 8.39
C GLY A 166 7.05 -21.75 9.09
N ALA A 167 8.09 -21.28 8.41
CA ALA A 167 9.05 -20.31 8.94
C ALA A 167 8.79 -18.89 8.41
N GLY A 168 9.12 -17.88 9.22
CA GLY A 168 9.03 -16.49 8.79
C GLY A 168 10.10 -16.10 7.76
N PRO A 169 9.90 -14.98 7.01
CA PRO A 169 10.80 -14.56 5.94
C PRO A 169 12.27 -14.40 6.37
N ALA A 170 12.53 -13.87 7.56
CA ALA A 170 13.89 -13.71 8.08
C ALA A 170 14.60 -15.06 8.19
N ILE A 171 13.94 -16.08 8.77
CA ILE A 171 14.51 -17.43 8.93
C ILE A 171 14.75 -18.07 7.56
N VAL A 172 13.87 -17.85 6.61
CA VAL A 172 14.02 -18.39 5.25
C VAL A 172 15.21 -17.76 4.53
N MET A 173 15.39 -16.46 4.63
CA MET A 173 16.46 -15.73 3.95
C MET A 173 17.84 -15.96 4.57
N ASP A 174 17.91 -16.24 5.88
CA ASP A 174 19.17 -16.47 6.57
C ASP A 174 19.70 -17.91 6.41
N ASP A 175 18.88 -18.86 5.94
CA ASP A 175 19.30 -20.25 5.70
C ASP A 175 19.77 -20.46 4.25
N PRO A 176 21.10 -20.63 4.02
CA PRO A 176 21.64 -20.79 2.67
C PRO A 176 21.12 -22.02 1.91
N ARG A 177 20.58 -23.02 2.61
CA ARG A 177 20.00 -24.22 2.01
C ARG A 177 18.59 -23.92 1.45
N ARG A 178 17.85 -23.03 2.12
CA ARG A 178 16.49 -22.61 1.71
C ARG A 178 16.52 -21.62 0.56
N VAL A 179 17.50 -20.72 0.55
CA VAL A 179 17.72 -19.76 -0.54
C VAL A 179 18.05 -20.45 -1.87
N ARG A 180 18.68 -21.65 -1.86
CA ARG A 180 18.95 -22.42 -3.08
C ARG A 180 17.70 -23.02 -3.73
N CYS A 181 16.56 -23.01 -3.04
CA CYS A 181 15.28 -23.48 -3.56
C CYS A 181 14.43 -22.36 -4.18
N CYS A 182 14.90 -21.12 -4.08
CA CYS A 182 14.30 -19.93 -4.66
C CYS A 182 15.06 -19.49 -5.91
#